data_07a2568e8277ebebbc65b08d6022d2d5
#
_entry.id   07a2568e8277ebebbc65b08d6022d2d5
#
_cell.length_a   1.000
_cell.length_b   1.000
_cell.length_c   1.000
_cell.angle_alpha   90.00
_cell.angle_beta   90.00
_cell.angle_gamma   90.00
#
_symmetry.space_group_name_H-M   'P 1'
#
loop_
_entity.id
_entity.type
_entity.pdbx_description
1 polymer ?
#
loop_
_entity_poly.entity_id
_entity_poly.type
_entity_poly.pdbx_seq_one_letter_code
_entity_poly.pdbx_strand_id
1 'polypeptide(L)'
;MDKDLIRKDILQKRDDLSVYKIEVKSREIFEELIAKPEYIEASNILTYASVRNEVKTDEIILDALALGKRVFCPKVTDKKNGIMKFVRIYEPENLVPGDYGLMEPEIKDDSEIFDPDFYADESNVRGIDGENAGKTMVIVPGVAFDEKGNRIGYKGGFYDRFLSKVSYADTVALCYKIQIVDEIIPSEHDIPVKSIIHEK
;
A
#
# COMPACT_ATOMS: atom_id res chain seq x y z
N MET A 1 1.95 -3.04 -24.87
CA MET A 1 1.81 -4.48 -24.51
C MET A 1 0.49 -4.65 -23.74
N ASP A 2 -0.21 -5.78 -23.92
CA ASP A 2 -1.50 -6.04 -23.24
C ASP A 2 -1.28 -6.18 -21.72
N LYS A 3 -2.01 -5.41 -20.92
CA LYS A 3 -1.93 -5.44 -19.45
C LYS A 3 -2.22 -6.83 -18.87
N ASP A 4 -3.10 -7.62 -19.49
CA ASP A 4 -3.43 -8.96 -19.00
C ASP A 4 -2.30 -9.96 -19.26
N LEU A 5 -1.56 -9.82 -20.37
CA LEU A 5 -0.38 -10.63 -20.65
C LEU A 5 0.76 -10.30 -19.67
N ILE A 6 1.02 -9.01 -19.44
CA ILE A 6 2.03 -8.58 -18.45
C ILE A 6 1.66 -9.12 -17.06
N ARG A 7 0.40 -8.97 -16.66
CA ARG A 7 -0.08 -9.45 -15.35
C ARG A 7 0.16 -10.95 -15.18
N LYS A 8 -0.17 -11.74 -16.20
CA LYS A 8 0.01 -13.20 -16.16
C LYS A 8 1.48 -13.58 -16.04
N ASP A 9 2.35 -12.97 -16.85
CA ASP A 9 3.78 -13.23 -16.85
C ASP A 9 4.44 -12.89 -15.51
N ILE A 10 4.15 -11.71 -14.98
CA ILE A 10 4.73 -11.25 -13.72
C ILE A 10 4.22 -12.07 -12.52
N LEU A 11 2.94 -12.44 -12.49
CA LEU A 11 2.42 -13.31 -11.43
C LEU A 11 3.13 -14.66 -11.46
N GLN A 12 3.37 -15.25 -12.63
CA GLN A 12 4.13 -16.50 -12.76
C GLN A 12 5.56 -16.33 -12.24
N LYS A 13 6.26 -15.27 -12.63
CA LYS A 13 7.62 -14.98 -12.14
C LYS A 13 7.67 -14.81 -10.62
N ARG A 14 6.64 -14.21 -10.02
CA ARG A 14 6.52 -14.10 -8.57
C ARG A 14 6.28 -15.46 -7.90
N ASP A 15 5.43 -16.31 -8.51
CA ASP A 15 5.15 -17.65 -8.01
C ASP A 15 6.39 -18.56 -8.04
N ASP A 16 7.34 -18.29 -8.94
CA ASP A 16 8.62 -19.00 -9.05
C ASP A 16 9.67 -18.55 -7.99
N LEU A 17 9.38 -17.49 -7.22
CA LEU A 17 10.27 -17.08 -6.13
C LEU A 17 10.16 -18.05 -4.96
N SER A 18 11.32 -18.51 -4.48
CA SER A 18 11.34 -19.29 -3.25
C SER A 18 11.02 -18.43 -2.02
N VAL A 19 10.48 -19.05 -0.97
CA VAL A 19 10.20 -18.38 0.31
C VAL A 19 11.42 -17.61 0.81
N TYR A 20 12.61 -18.22 0.76
CA TYR A 20 13.86 -17.57 1.14
C TYR A 20 14.14 -16.28 0.36
N LYS A 21 13.93 -16.30 -0.97
CA LYS A 21 14.10 -15.09 -1.80
C LYS A 21 13.08 -14.00 -1.46
N ILE A 22 11.85 -14.39 -1.19
CA ILE A 22 10.80 -13.45 -0.75
C ILE A 22 11.21 -12.76 0.54
N GLU A 23 11.65 -13.51 1.55
CA GLU A 23 12.07 -12.98 2.84
C GLU A 23 13.26 -12.00 2.70
N VAL A 24 14.33 -12.43 2.01
CA VAL A 24 15.53 -11.59 1.85
C VAL A 24 15.22 -10.31 1.10
N LYS A 25 14.51 -10.41 -0.03
CA LYS A 25 14.16 -9.24 -0.85
C LYS A 25 13.19 -8.29 -0.13
N SER A 26 12.21 -8.84 0.59
CA SER A 26 11.29 -8.03 1.39
C SER A 26 12.02 -7.27 2.50
N ARG A 27 13.02 -7.89 3.13
CA ARG A 27 13.85 -7.27 4.14
C ARG A 27 14.67 -6.09 3.57
N GLU A 28 15.30 -6.27 2.41
CA GLU A 28 16.04 -5.18 1.74
C GLU A 28 15.11 -4.00 1.40
N ILE A 29 13.89 -4.29 0.90
CA ILE A 29 12.87 -3.29 0.58
C ILE A 29 12.39 -2.57 1.83
N PHE A 30 12.16 -3.30 2.92
CA PHE A 30 11.80 -2.73 4.22
C PHE A 30 12.86 -1.76 4.72
N GLU A 31 14.14 -2.17 4.73
CA GLU A 31 15.26 -1.34 5.19
C GLU A 31 15.40 -0.06 4.36
N GLU A 32 15.16 -0.12 3.05
CA GLU A 32 15.15 1.06 2.20
C GLU A 32 13.96 1.97 2.50
N LEU A 33 12.77 1.41 2.73
CA LEU A 33 11.56 2.18 3.03
C LEU A 33 11.70 2.98 4.32
N ILE A 34 12.13 2.34 5.41
CA ILE A 34 12.22 3.01 6.72
C ILE A 34 13.30 4.09 6.79
N ALA A 35 14.25 4.07 5.85
CA ALA A 35 15.27 5.10 5.71
C ALA A 35 14.79 6.33 4.91
N LYS A 36 13.64 6.27 4.26
CA LYS A 36 13.09 7.40 3.49
C LYS A 36 12.58 8.51 4.41
N PRO A 37 12.91 9.79 4.11
CA PRO A 37 12.36 10.92 4.87
C PRO A 37 10.82 10.90 4.93
N GLU A 38 10.16 10.54 3.82
CA GLU A 38 8.71 10.47 3.71
C GLU A 38 8.10 9.45 4.69
N TYR A 39 8.78 8.30 4.91
CA TYR A 39 8.35 7.33 5.92
C TYR A 39 8.59 7.83 7.34
N ILE A 40 9.78 8.40 7.59
CA ILE A 40 10.16 8.91 8.92
C ILE A 40 9.17 9.99 9.37
N GLU A 41 8.83 10.91 8.48
CA GLU A 41 7.97 12.06 8.76
C GLU A 41 6.47 11.73 8.75
N ALA A 42 6.06 10.62 8.11
CA ALA A 42 4.66 10.23 8.07
C ALA A 42 4.13 9.86 9.46
N SER A 43 3.02 10.45 9.87
CA SER A 43 2.25 10.08 11.06
C SER A 43 1.20 9.00 10.75
N ASN A 44 0.76 8.92 9.49
CA ASN A 44 -0.22 7.95 9.04
C ASN A 44 0.42 7.04 7.99
N ILE A 45 0.39 5.75 8.23
CA ILE A 45 0.85 4.71 7.28
C ILE A 45 -0.37 3.91 6.85
N LEU A 46 -0.74 4.05 5.59
CA LEU A 46 -1.77 3.25 4.94
C LEU A 46 -1.08 2.13 4.16
N THR A 47 -1.25 0.89 4.59
CA THR A 47 -0.54 -0.25 3.98
C THR A 47 -1.46 -1.44 3.79
N TYR A 48 -1.14 -2.29 2.84
CA TYR A 48 -1.81 -3.58 2.67
C TYR A 48 -1.20 -4.63 3.62
N ALA A 49 -1.98 -5.63 3.99
CA ALA A 49 -1.46 -6.84 4.58
C ALA A 49 -1.04 -7.79 3.46
N SER A 50 0.25 -8.10 3.38
CA SER A 50 0.81 -8.89 2.29
C SER A 50 0.25 -10.30 2.26
N VAL A 51 -0.08 -10.80 1.08
CA VAL A 51 -0.55 -12.16 0.88
C VAL A 51 0.32 -12.91 -0.11
N ARG A 52 0.38 -14.24 0.04
CA ARG A 52 1.13 -15.12 -0.86
C ARG A 52 2.59 -14.67 -1.00
N ASN A 53 3.00 -14.36 -2.24
CA ASN A 53 4.35 -13.96 -2.64
C ASN A 53 4.49 -12.44 -2.88
N GLU A 54 3.66 -11.61 -2.26
CA GLU A 54 3.87 -10.16 -2.26
C GLU A 54 5.07 -9.77 -1.40
N VAL A 55 5.60 -8.56 -1.63
CA VAL A 55 6.56 -7.96 -0.69
C VAL A 55 5.91 -7.93 0.68
N LYS A 56 6.62 -8.49 1.67
CA LYS A 56 6.12 -8.61 3.04
C LYS A 56 5.97 -7.24 3.69
N THR A 57 4.82 -7.02 4.32
CA THR A 57 4.50 -5.77 5.00
C THR A 57 4.37 -5.92 6.51
N ASP A 58 4.55 -7.14 7.03
CA ASP A 58 4.43 -7.42 8.47
C ASP A 58 5.43 -6.59 9.30
N GLU A 59 6.70 -6.53 8.87
CA GLU A 59 7.74 -5.75 9.54
C GLU A 59 7.46 -4.24 9.44
N ILE A 60 6.88 -3.77 8.34
CA ILE A 60 6.47 -2.35 8.17
C ILE A 60 5.37 -1.99 9.15
N ILE A 61 4.37 -2.86 9.30
CA ILE A 61 3.26 -2.68 10.23
C ILE A 61 3.81 -2.61 11.67
N LEU A 62 4.65 -3.59 12.05
CA LEU A 62 5.25 -3.65 13.39
C LEU A 62 6.12 -2.43 13.68
N ASP A 63 6.99 -2.03 12.76
CA ASP A 63 7.85 -0.86 12.92
C ASP A 63 7.03 0.43 13.06
N ALA A 64 6.04 0.64 12.19
CA ALA A 64 5.19 1.81 12.25
C ALA A 64 4.40 1.90 13.57
N LEU A 65 3.84 0.78 14.05
CA LEU A 65 3.16 0.71 15.34
C LEU A 65 4.12 0.98 16.50
N ALA A 66 5.32 0.41 16.48
CA ALA A 66 6.35 0.63 17.50
C ALA A 66 6.81 2.09 17.57
N LEU A 67 6.82 2.80 16.44
CA LEU A 67 7.11 4.23 16.36
C LEU A 67 5.92 5.13 16.76
N GLY A 68 4.77 4.54 17.16
CA GLY A 68 3.57 5.29 17.51
C GLY A 68 2.81 5.90 16.32
N LYS A 69 3.14 5.50 15.10
CA LYS A 69 2.41 5.94 13.91
C LYS A 69 1.00 5.35 13.85
N ARG A 70 0.08 6.05 13.21
CA ARG A 70 -1.27 5.51 12.95
C ARG A 70 -1.21 4.60 11.73
N VAL A 71 -1.48 3.33 11.92
CA VAL A 71 -1.44 2.32 10.86
C VAL A 71 -2.86 1.97 10.43
N PHE A 72 -3.12 2.00 9.13
CA PHE A 72 -4.41 1.70 8.55
C PHE A 72 -4.25 0.62 7.48
N CYS A 73 -5.13 -0.38 7.52
CA CYS A 73 -5.18 -1.44 6.52
C CYS A 73 -6.50 -1.41 5.74
N PRO A 74 -6.50 -1.82 4.46
CA PRO A 74 -7.68 -1.75 3.62
C PRO A 74 -8.71 -2.80 4.00
N LYS A 75 -9.97 -2.41 3.97
CA LYS A 75 -11.16 -3.27 4.03
C LYS A 75 -12.02 -3.02 2.81
N VAL A 76 -12.29 -4.06 2.03
CA VAL A 76 -13.23 -3.98 0.92
C VAL A 76 -14.65 -3.84 1.48
N THR A 77 -15.34 -2.75 1.11
CA THR A 77 -16.70 -2.45 1.58
C THR A 77 -17.75 -2.56 0.49
N ASP A 78 -17.37 -2.37 -0.77
CA ASP A 78 -18.24 -2.58 -1.93
C ASP A 78 -17.44 -3.16 -3.09
N LYS A 79 -17.54 -4.48 -3.26
CA LYS A 79 -16.84 -5.22 -4.33
C LYS A 79 -17.31 -4.80 -5.73
N LYS A 80 -18.60 -4.55 -5.87
CA LYS A 80 -19.22 -4.24 -7.17
C LYS A 80 -18.73 -2.90 -7.71
N ASN A 81 -18.62 -1.92 -6.83
CA ASN A 81 -18.18 -0.58 -7.18
C ASN A 81 -16.67 -0.35 -6.94
N GLY A 82 -15.95 -1.36 -6.46
CA GLY A 82 -14.51 -1.28 -6.19
C GLY A 82 -14.18 -0.27 -5.08
N ILE A 83 -14.97 -0.26 -4.00
CA ILE A 83 -14.79 0.65 -2.88
C ILE A 83 -14.13 -0.09 -1.71
N MET A 84 -13.09 0.52 -1.18
CA MET A 84 -12.44 0.10 0.05
C MET A 84 -12.31 1.28 1.01
N LYS A 85 -12.21 0.98 2.30
CA LYS A 85 -11.89 1.93 3.36
C LYS A 85 -10.61 1.49 4.04
N PHE A 86 -9.82 2.42 4.50
CA PHE A 86 -8.67 2.13 5.35
C PHE A 86 -9.10 2.25 6.81
N VAL A 87 -8.96 1.16 7.55
CA VAL A 87 -9.37 1.03 8.95
C VAL A 87 -8.13 0.95 9.82
N ARG A 88 -8.09 1.71 10.91
CA ARG A 88 -6.98 1.72 11.84
C ARG A 88 -6.82 0.37 12.52
N ILE A 89 -5.57 -0.06 12.62
CA ILE A 89 -5.17 -1.20 13.44
C ILE A 89 -4.21 -0.74 14.52
N TYR A 90 -4.25 -1.39 15.67
CA TYR A 90 -3.42 -1.10 16.84
C TYR A 90 -2.40 -2.21 17.10
N GLU A 91 -2.64 -3.37 16.51
CA GLU A 91 -1.81 -4.57 16.58
C GLU A 91 -2.06 -5.44 15.35
N PRO A 92 -1.11 -6.30 14.94
CA PRO A 92 -1.28 -7.17 13.77
C PRO A 92 -2.47 -8.13 13.89
N GLU A 93 -2.82 -8.52 15.10
CA GLU A 93 -3.95 -9.42 15.43
C GLU A 93 -5.32 -8.82 15.11
N ASN A 94 -5.40 -7.51 14.85
CA ASN A 94 -6.61 -6.87 14.36
C ASN A 94 -6.94 -7.25 12.91
N LEU A 95 -6.00 -7.89 12.20
CA LEU A 95 -6.21 -8.41 10.85
C LEU A 95 -6.76 -9.83 10.92
N VAL A 96 -7.91 -10.03 10.33
CA VAL A 96 -8.61 -11.33 10.29
C VAL A 96 -8.80 -11.79 8.84
N PRO A 97 -8.99 -13.09 8.58
CA PRO A 97 -9.30 -13.58 7.25
C PRO A 97 -10.55 -12.91 6.67
N GLY A 98 -10.37 -12.25 5.56
CA GLY A 98 -11.41 -11.52 4.84
C GLY A 98 -11.65 -12.05 3.44
N ASP A 99 -12.14 -11.20 2.58
CA ASP A 99 -12.43 -11.50 1.19
C ASP A 99 -11.18 -11.77 0.35
N TYR A 100 -11.30 -12.60 -0.66
CA TYR A 100 -10.19 -12.95 -1.60
C TYR A 100 -8.97 -13.61 -0.94
N GLY A 101 -9.10 -14.12 0.29
CA GLY A 101 -7.98 -14.65 1.07
C GLY A 101 -7.03 -13.58 1.58
N LEU A 102 -7.50 -12.33 1.65
CA LEU A 102 -6.77 -11.21 2.23
C LEU A 102 -6.93 -11.23 3.76
N MET A 103 -5.92 -10.70 4.45
CA MET A 103 -6.05 -10.35 5.86
C MET A 103 -6.55 -8.90 5.93
N GLU A 104 -7.71 -8.68 6.56
CA GLU A 104 -8.38 -7.39 6.58
C GLU A 104 -8.84 -7.05 8.00
N PRO A 105 -8.87 -5.75 8.39
CA PRO A 105 -9.49 -5.37 9.65
C PRO A 105 -11.01 -5.55 9.60
N GLU A 106 -11.63 -5.80 10.75
CA GLU A 106 -13.08 -5.71 10.89
C GLU A 106 -13.51 -4.25 11.08
N ILE A 107 -14.66 -3.89 10.54
CA ILE A 107 -15.31 -2.60 10.84
C ILE A 107 -16.33 -2.82 11.95
N LYS A 108 -16.12 -2.17 13.10
CA LYS A 108 -16.99 -2.12 14.28
C LYS A 108 -17.49 -0.70 14.48
N ASP A 109 -18.41 -0.49 15.38
CA ASP A 109 -19.02 0.82 15.64
C ASP A 109 -17.98 1.87 16.12
N ASP A 110 -16.92 1.42 16.78
CA ASP A 110 -15.82 2.24 17.30
C ASP A 110 -14.57 2.26 16.39
N SER A 111 -14.64 1.66 15.21
CA SER A 111 -13.50 1.61 14.30
C SER A 111 -13.15 3.00 13.77
N GLU A 112 -11.89 3.37 13.91
CA GLU A 112 -11.34 4.58 13.28
C GLU A 112 -11.09 4.31 11.80
N ILE A 113 -11.81 5.01 10.94
CA ILE A 113 -11.68 4.92 9.49
C ILE A 113 -10.91 6.14 8.99
N PHE A 114 -9.91 5.92 8.16
CA PHE A 114 -9.17 7.02 7.53
C PHE A 114 -10.11 7.82 6.63
N ASP A 115 -10.24 9.10 6.95
CA ASP A 115 -11.03 10.06 6.17
C ASP A 115 -10.11 10.92 5.30
N PRO A 116 -10.10 10.73 3.96
CA PRO A 116 -9.28 11.51 3.06
C PRO A 116 -9.52 13.03 3.15
N ASP A 117 -10.74 13.46 3.34
CA ASP A 117 -11.09 14.89 3.36
C ASP A 117 -10.62 15.53 4.67
N PHE A 118 -10.71 14.80 5.79
CA PHE A 118 -10.18 15.27 7.07
C PHE A 118 -8.67 15.53 7.01
N TYR A 119 -7.90 14.59 6.47
CA TYR A 119 -6.44 14.67 6.40
C TYR A 119 -5.93 15.57 5.26
N ALA A 120 -6.78 15.94 4.30
CA ALA A 120 -6.43 16.91 3.26
C ALA A 120 -6.39 18.35 3.81
N ASP A 121 -7.10 18.65 4.88
CA ASP A 121 -7.14 19.96 5.50
C ASP A 121 -6.11 20.06 6.64
N GLU A 122 -5.03 20.80 6.39
CA GLU A 122 -3.97 21.01 7.40
C GLU A 122 -4.47 21.59 8.72
N SER A 123 -5.59 22.35 8.71
CA SER A 123 -6.18 22.92 9.91
C SER A 123 -6.74 21.86 10.86
N ASN A 124 -7.25 20.74 10.31
CA ASN A 124 -7.80 19.64 11.09
C ASN A 124 -6.72 18.83 11.81
N VAL A 125 -5.51 18.82 11.27
CA VAL A 125 -4.42 17.98 11.79
C VAL A 125 -3.44 18.75 12.68
N ARG A 126 -3.53 20.07 12.73
CA ARG A 126 -2.75 20.91 13.64
C ARG A 126 -3.11 20.59 15.09
N GLY A 127 -2.10 20.21 15.86
CA GLY A 127 -2.27 19.87 17.28
C GLY A 127 -2.62 18.43 17.59
N ILE A 128 -2.74 17.60 16.58
CA ILE A 128 -2.78 16.15 16.74
C ILE A 128 -1.33 15.65 16.62
N ASP A 129 -0.77 15.00 17.62
CA ASP A 129 0.54 14.31 17.58
C ASP A 129 1.76 15.09 17.02
N GLY A 130 1.72 16.44 17.00
CA GLY A 130 2.86 17.27 16.61
C GLY A 130 2.87 17.77 15.16
N GLU A 131 4.03 18.27 14.68
CA GLU A 131 4.17 18.97 13.41
C GLU A 131 3.83 18.12 12.17
N ASN A 132 3.98 16.81 12.25
CA ASN A 132 3.75 15.87 11.13
C ASN A 132 2.41 15.13 11.21
N ALA A 133 1.50 15.55 12.07
CA ALA A 133 0.26 14.82 12.36
C ALA A 133 -0.60 14.50 11.12
N GLY A 134 -0.54 15.33 10.09
CA GLY A 134 -1.26 15.13 8.82
C GLY A 134 -0.49 14.39 7.75
N LYS A 135 0.83 14.21 7.90
CA LYS A 135 1.61 13.55 6.84
C LYS A 135 1.20 12.10 6.71
N THR A 136 0.84 11.74 5.50
CA THR A 136 0.28 10.43 5.17
C THR A 136 1.12 9.78 4.09
N MET A 137 1.55 8.55 4.34
CA MET A 137 2.16 7.68 3.33
C MET A 137 1.20 6.54 2.98
N VAL A 138 1.01 6.30 1.70
CA VAL A 138 0.23 5.17 1.19
C VAL A 138 1.17 4.19 0.50
N ILE A 139 1.27 2.99 1.04
CA ILE A 139 2.00 1.88 0.45
C ILE A 139 1.05 1.12 -0.49
N VAL A 140 1.37 1.15 -1.78
CA VAL A 140 0.45 0.73 -2.85
C VAL A 140 0.89 -0.62 -3.43
N PRO A 141 0.05 -1.66 -3.36
CA PRO A 141 0.36 -2.94 -3.98
C PRO A 141 0.17 -2.90 -5.50
N GLY A 142 0.83 -3.82 -6.18
CA GLY A 142 0.65 -4.02 -7.61
C GLY A 142 1.31 -5.29 -8.12
N VAL A 143 0.96 -5.63 -9.35
CA VAL A 143 1.54 -6.79 -10.06
C VAL A 143 2.77 -6.37 -10.85
N ALA A 144 2.70 -5.27 -11.59
CA ALA A 144 3.82 -4.73 -12.37
C ALA A 144 3.86 -3.21 -12.26
N PHE A 145 5.04 -2.64 -12.44
CA PHE A 145 5.30 -1.20 -12.35
C PHE A 145 6.26 -0.78 -13.46
N ASP A 146 6.20 0.48 -13.87
CA ASP A 146 7.22 1.11 -14.72
C ASP A 146 7.90 2.29 -13.98
N GLU A 147 9.00 2.76 -14.53
CA GLU A 147 9.79 3.86 -13.94
C GLU A 147 9.02 5.19 -13.82
N LYS A 148 7.89 5.33 -14.52
CA LYS A 148 7.01 6.51 -14.44
C LYS A 148 6.01 6.42 -13.29
N GLY A 149 6.02 5.33 -12.52
CA GLY A 149 5.08 5.08 -11.42
C GLY A 149 3.75 4.47 -11.86
N ASN A 150 3.57 4.18 -13.16
CA ASN A 150 2.38 3.47 -13.60
C ASN A 150 2.38 2.04 -13.07
N ARG A 151 1.19 1.52 -12.78
CA ARG A 151 1.06 0.17 -12.23
C ARG A 151 -0.02 -0.66 -12.91
N ILE A 152 0.18 -1.96 -12.89
CA ILE A 152 -0.83 -2.97 -13.19
C ILE A 152 -1.25 -3.60 -11.86
N GLY A 153 -2.50 -3.38 -11.46
CA GLY A 153 -3.07 -3.98 -10.24
C GLY A 153 -3.71 -5.33 -10.47
N TYR A 154 -4.33 -5.87 -9.42
CA TYR A 154 -5.05 -7.15 -9.43
C TYR A 154 -6.45 -7.09 -10.06
N LYS A 155 -6.87 -5.96 -10.61
CA LYS A 155 -8.22 -5.59 -11.09
C LYS A 155 -9.10 -4.96 -10.00
N GLY A 156 -10.27 -4.44 -10.42
CA GLY A 156 -11.25 -3.80 -9.53
C GLY A 156 -11.08 -2.30 -9.30
N GLY A 157 -9.88 -1.73 -9.54
CA GLY A 157 -9.61 -0.29 -9.45
C GLY A 157 -9.76 0.30 -8.04
N PHE A 158 -9.66 -0.53 -6.99
CA PHE A 158 -9.82 -0.10 -5.59
C PHE A 158 -8.82 1.00 -5.22
N TYR A 159 -7.54 0.78 -5.53
CA TYR A 159 -6.49 1.74 -5.22
C TYR A 159 -6.59 3.01 -6.07
N ASP A 160 -6.96 2.92 -7.36
CA ASP A 160 -7.09 4.11 -8.21
C ASP A 160 -8.18 5.06 -7.68
N ARG A 161 -9.34 4.49 -7.29
CA ARG A 161 -10.42 5.27 -6.67
C ARG A 161 -10.06 5.85 -5.31
N PHE A 162 -9.22 5.18 -4.54
CA PHE A 162 -8.76 5.71 -3.26
C PHE A 162 -7.70 6.79 -3.48
N LEU A 163 -6.69 6.52 -4.32
CA LEU A 163 -5.59 7.44 -4.58
C LEU A 163 -6.05 8.76 -5.18
N SER A 164 -7.13 8.76 -5.98
CA SER A 164 -7.71 9.99 -6.49
C SER A 164 -8.20 10.96 -5.41
N LYS A 165 -8.44 10.47 -4.19
CA LYS A 165 -8.89 11.26 -3.03
C LYS A 165 -7.76 11.74 -2.13
N VAL A 166 -6.56 11.18 -2.29
CA VAL A 166 -5.41 11.44 -1.39
C VAL A 166 -4.18 11.94 -2.16
N SER A 167 -4.39 12.85 -3.12
CA SER A 167 -3.31 13.42 -3.94
C SER A 167 -2.20 14.11 -3.11
N TYR A 168 -2.52 14.55 -1.91
CA TYR A 168 -1.59 15.13 -0.94
C TYR A 168 -0.64 14.10 -0.31
N ALA A 169 -1.05 12.83 -0.23
CA ALA A 169 -0.26 11.78 0.42
C ALA A 169 0.98 11.40 -0.39
N ASP A 170 2.03 10.97 0.29
CA ASP A 170 3.16 10.32 -0.34
C ASP A 170 2.78 8.88 -0.70
N THR A 171 2.91 8.52 -1.97
CA THR A 171 2.55 7.18 -2.45
C THR A 171 3.80 6.43 -2.87
N VAL A 172 3.99 5.23 -2.33
CA VAL A 172 5.13 4.36 -2.64
C VAL A 172 4.65 2.96 -3.00
N ALA A 173 5.18 2.41 -4.06
CA ALA A 173 5.01 1.00 -4.37
C ALA A 173 6.20 0.20 -3.87
N LEU A 174 5.92 -0.97 -3.29
CA LEU A 174 6.94 -1.96 -2.94
C LEU A 174 6.82 -3.12 -3.91
N CYS A 175 7.90 -3.46 -4.59
CA CYS A 175 7.90 -4.53 -5.58
C CYS A 175 9.25 -5.24 -5.65
N TYR A 176 9.26 -6.43 -6.19
CA TYR A 176 10.52 -7.07 -6.59
C TYR A 176 10.97 -6.53 -7.95
N LYS A 177 12.27 -6.48 -8.19
CA LYS A 177 12.86 -6.01 -9.45
C LYS A 177 12.25 -6.70 -10.68
N ILE A 178 11.87 -7.97 -10.56
CA ILE A 178 11.16 -8.71 -11.62
C ILE A 178 9.79 -8.16 -11.99
N GLN A 179 9.22 -7.27 -11.18
CA GLN A 179 7.93 -6.61 -11.42
C GLN A 179 8.09 -5.29 -12.17
N ILE A 180 9.32 -4.82 -12.37
CA ILE A 180 9.59 -3.62 -13.18
C ILE A 180 9.57 -4.00 -14.66
N VAL A 181 8.75 -3.28 -15.42
CA VAL A 181 8.61 -3.44 -16.87
C VAL A 181 8.95 -2.13 -17.58
N ASP A 182 9.27 -2.21 -18.87
CA ASP A 182 9.74 -1.04 -19.63
C ASP A 182 8.71 0.09 -19.69
N GLU A 183 7.44 -0.26 -19.96
CA GLU A 183 6.38 0.74 -20.08
C GLU A 183 5.00 0.13 -19.85
N ILE A 184 4.18 0.85 -19.08
CA ILE A 184 2.76 0.57 -18.89
C ILE A 184 1.97 1.74 -19.48
N ILE A 185 1.09 1.46 -20.45
CA ILE A 185 0.18 2.47 -20.97
C ILE A 185 -0.97 2.66 -19.96
N PRO A 186 -1.05 3.80 -19.27
CA PRO A 186 -2.11 4.02 -18.29
C PRO A 186 -3.46 4.20 -18.97
N SER A 187 -4.52 3.80 -18.28
CA SER A 187 -5.90 4.15 -18.64
C SER A 187 -6.26 5.50 -18.02
N GLU A 188 -7.35 6.11 -18.45
CA GLU A 188 -7.78 7.45 -18.00
C GLU A 188 -7.88 7.61 -16.47
N HIS A 189 -8.22 6.55 -15.77
CA HIS A 189 -8.45 6.58 -14.32
C HIS A 189 -7.30 5.96 -13.50
N ASP A 190 -6.24 5.51 -14.16
CA ASP A 190 -5.09 4.95 -13.45
C ASP A 190 -4.28 6.09 -12.80
N ILE A 191 -4.01 5.94 -11.51
CA ILE A 191 -3.24 6.92 -10.73
C ILE A 191 -1.83 6.38 -10.48
N PRO A 192 -0.77 7.02 -11.00
CA PRO A 192 0.59 6.58 -10.77
C PRO A 192 1.01 6.81 -9.31
N VAL A 193 1.95 6.00 -8.83
CA VAL A 193 2.62 6.22 -7.55
C VAL A 193 3.76 7.21 -7.70
N LYS A 194 4.07 7.95 -6.62
CA LYS A 194 5.15 8.95 -6.60
C LYS A 194 6.55 8.32 -6.57
N SER A 195 6.67 7.13 -5.97
CA SER A 195 7.95 6.42 -5.88
C SER A 195 7.78 4.91 -5.88
N ILE A 196 8.84 4.20 -6.24
CA ILE A 196 8.92 2.75 -6.25
C ILE A 196 10.18 2.33 -5.51
N ILE A 197 10.05 1.33 -4.65
CA ILE A 197 11.18 0.71 -3.95
C ILE A 197 11.23 -0.76 -4.36
N HIS A 198 12.40 -1.23 -4.76
CA HIS A 198 12.68 -2.63 -5.05
C HIS A 198 14.06 -3.01 -4.52
N GLU A 199 14.32 -4.31 -4.39
CA GLU A 199 15.65 -4.79 -3.99
C GLU A 199 16.74 -4.41 -5.00
N LYS A 200 17.98 -4.28 -4.54
CA LYS A 200 19.15 -3.86 -5.33
C LYS A 200 19.66 -4.91 -6.32
#